data_dbc76d636b1ff997c8e97d7f0295fa02
#
_entry.id   dbc76d636b1ff997c8e97d7f0295fa02
#
_cell.length_a   1.000
_cell.length_b   1.000
_cell.length_c   1.000
_cell.angle_alpha   90.00
_cell.angle_beta   90.00
_cell.angle_gamma   90.00
#
_symmetry.space_group_name_H-M   'P 1'
#
loop_
_entity.id
_entity.type
_entity.pdbx_description
1 polymer ?
#
loop_
_entity_poly.entity_id
_entity_poly.type
_entity_poly.pdbx_seq_one_letter_code
_entity_poly.pdbx_strand_id
1 'polypeptide(L)'
;MTRTTFVSLCGIVLGLAAPAGAQLAPPPDGGLAAIEAVVANAPAPSLLAQSRSQAPRLPPVRRRRGTFVGYIDDALPESNLRIRFDAAVGNTLPDRAEFFYAKCACYRGLAVAAPALFDPDAPGPGPGAADDLKFQQLYLEGEYQIAPQLSILGQIPLRWLQPQSFVAGTGPTFSNQSGLGDIRVGAKLAFVNTAVTTATVKLQFYFPSGDASKGLGTDHASVEPALLLWNELTPKVNLESQLGVWLPVGGSAPVPTAADGHFAGRVFYYGIGPSFTVYDAGRTRVAPVVELVGWHVMGGNQTPADLASFDASGTNIVNLKFGVRFAVDRGSFYAGYGRALTDSAWYTDIVRFEYRYSF
;
A
#
# COMPACT_ATOMS: atom_id res chain seq x y z
N MET A 1 -16.28 -30.58 -7.98
CA MET A 1 -14.96 -31.00 -7.46
C MET A 1 -13.96 -30.92 -8.58
N THR A 2 -13.26 -29.83 -8.72
CA THR A 2 -12.05 -29.74 -9.56
C THR A 2 -11.18 -28.67 -8.95
N ARG A 3 -10.13 -29.11 -8.29
CA ARG A 3 -9.07 -28.27 -7.74
C ARG A 3 -8.28 -27.72 -8.93
N THR A 4 -8.47 -26.47 -9.29
CA THR A 4 -7.66 -25.79 -10.28
C THR A 4 -6.56 -25.00 -9.59
N THR A 5 -5.41 -25.47 -9.76
CA THR A 5 -4.05 -25.09 -9.43
C THR A 5 -3.78 -23.59 -9.42
N PHE A 6 -3.46 -23.06 -8.24
CA PHE A 6 -2.96 -21.72 -7.98
C PHE A 6 -1.41 -21.70 -8.08
N VAL A 7 -0.87 -22.23 -9.17
CA VAL A 7 0.60 -22.25 -9.40
C VAL A 7 0.84 -21.86 -10.84
N SER A 8 0.98 -20.57 -11.12
CA SER A 8 1.77 -20.10 -12.27
C SER A 8 1.77 -18.56 -12.39
N LEU A 9 2.34 -17.85 -11.45
CA LEU A 9 2.76 -16.45 -11.66
C LEU A 9 3.97 -16.03 -10.79
N CYS A 10 4.66 -16.94 -10.16
CA CYS A 10 5.88 -16.64 -9.37
C CYS A 10 7.19 -16.71 -10.19
N GLY A 11 7.14 -16.84 -11.50
CA GLY A 11 8.27 -17.16 -12.36
C GLY A 11 8.93 -16.02 -13.15
N ILE A 12 8.52 -14.76 -13.02
CA ILE A 12 9.00 -13.69 -13.95
C ILE A 12 9.63 -12.47 -13.23
N VAL A 13 10.28 -12.62 -12.12
CA VAL A 13 11.01 -11.46 -11.50
C VAL A 13 12.48 -11.77 -11.17
N LEU A 14 13.08 -12.81 -11.69
CA LEU A 14 14.51 -13.11 -11.47
C LEU A 14 15.29 -13.24 -12.78
N GLY A 15 15.26 -12.19 -13.59
CA GLY A 15 16.04 -12.08 -14.81
C GLY A 15 16.60 -10.68 -15.04
N LEU A 16 17.32 -10.12 -14.07
CA LEU A 16 18.21 -8.97 -14.32
C LEU A 16 19.64 -9.47 -14.36
N ALA A 17 20.15 -9.57 -15.60
CA ALA A 17 21.50 -9.95 -15.93
C ALA A 17 22.53 -9.06 -15.24
N ALA A 18 23.56 -9.68 -14.67
CA ALA A 18 24.77 -9.02 -14.23
C ALA A 18 25.58 -8.53 -15.44
N PRO A 19 26.19 -7.34 -15.41
CA PRO A 19 27.10 -6.91 -16.45
C PRO A 19 28.40 -7.71 -16.39
N ALA A 20 28.88 -8.10 -17.58
CA ALA A 20 30.10 -8.84 -17.82
C ALA A 20 31.33 -8.15 -17.19
N GLY A 21 32.17 -8.96 -16.56
CA GLY A 21 33.40 -8.52 -15.93
C GLY A 21 34.40 -7.97 -16.93
N ALA A 22 34.90 -6.77 -16.64
CA ALA A 22 36.11 -6.26 -17.24
C ALA A 22 37.32 -6.92 -16.58
N GLN A 23 38.08 -7.70 -17.33
CA GLN A 23 39.39 -8.20 -16.92
C GLN A 23 40.39 -7.03 -16.87
N LEU A 24 40.89 -6.74 -15.67
CA LEU A 24 42.04 -5.87 -15.48
C LEU A 24 43.33 -6.65 -15.76
N ALA A 25 44.16 -6.08 -16.61
CA ALA A 25 45.49 -6.61 -16.95
C ALA A 25 46.44 -6.51 -15.74
N PRO A 26 47.41 -7.43 -15.59
CA PRO A 26 48.37 -7.38 -14.48
C PRO A 26 49.38 -6.22 -14.66
N PRO A 27 49.85 -5.61 -13.55
CA PRO A 27 50.87 -4.57 -13.61
C PRO A 27 52.27 -5.15 -13.93
N PRO A 28 53.17 -4.33 -14.54
CA PRO A 28 54.51 -4.79 -14.91
C PRO A 28 55.43 -4.93 -13.68
N ASP A 29 56.24 -5.99 -13.71
CA ASP A 29 57.27 -6.30 -12.75
C ASP A 29 58.35 -5.20 -12.74
N GLY A 30 58.70 -4.70 -11.57
CA GLY A 30 59.89 -3.88 -11.38
C GLY A 30 59.79 -2.91 -10.20
N GLY A 31 60.29 -3.31 -9.05
CA GLY A 31 60.41 -2.34 -7.95
C GLY A 31 60.58 -2.89 -6.51
N LEU A 32 61.16 -4.04 -6.31
CA LEU A 32 61.41 -4.57 -4.94
C LEU A 32 62.85 -4.44 -4.43
N ALA A 33 63.71 -3.63 -5.08
CA ALA A 33 65.13 -3.54 -4.70
C ALA A 33 65.53 -2.23 -3.98
N ALA A 34 64.60 -1.34 -3.66
CA ALA A 34 64.93 -0.02 -3.10
C ALA A 34 64.51 0.23 -1.64
N ILE A 35 63.97 -0.76 -0.94
CA ILE A 35 63.42 -0.55 0.43
C ILE A 35 64.32 -1.14 1.54
N GLU A 36 65.33 -1.96 1.24
CA GLU A 36 66.20 -2.56 2.28
C GLU A 36 67.35 -1.67 2.81
N ALA A 37 67.63 -0.54 2.23
CA ALA A 37 68.78 0.31 2.62
C ALA A 37 68.47 1.41 3.67
N VAL A 38 67.23 1.60 4.11
CA VAL A 38 66.83 2.71 5.01
C VAL A 38 66.58 2.28 6.46
N VAL A 39 66.56 0.97 6.75
CA VAL A 39 66.18 0.47 8.11
C VAL A 39 67.37 0.31 9.07
N ALA A 40 68.61 0.49 8.62
CA ALA A 40 69.80 0.17 9.44
C ALA A 40 70.34 1.29 10.33
N ASN A 41 69.77 2.50 10.35
CA ASN A 41 70.34 3.61 11.16
C ASN A 41 69.26 4.49 11.85
N ALA A 42 68.29 3.90 12.54
CA ALA A 42 67.41 4.66 13.40
C ALA A 42 67.81 4.48 14.89
N PRO A 43 68.02 5.55 15.68
CA PRO A 43 68.28 5.43 17.10
C PRO A 43 67.04 4.89 17.83
N ALA A 44 67.28 4.06 18.85
CA ALA A 44 66.25 3.42 19.66
C ALA A 44 65.25 4.45 20.22
N PRO A 45 63.94 4.26 20.10
CA PRO A 45 62.96 5.17 20.67
C PRO A 45 62.97 5.07 22.19
N SER A 46 63.23 6.22 22.83
CA SER A 46 63.07 6.41 24.27
C SER A 46 61.64 6.09 24.69
N LEU A 47 61.47 5.31 25.77
CA LEU A 47 60.21 5.02 26.43
C LEU A 47 59.61 6.31 27.04
N LEU A 48 59.00 7.15 26.27
CA LEU A 48 58.12 8.23 26.72
C LEU A 48 56.69 7.92 26.36
N ALA A 49 55.94 7.64 27.42
CA ALA A 49 54.49 7.71 27.52
C ALA A 49 53.70 7.41 26.20
N GLN A 50 53.29 6.18 26.05
CA GLN A 50 52.16 5.88 25.16
C GLN A 50 50.92 6.60 25.70
N SER A 51 50.75 7.85 25.33
CA SER A 51 49.42 8.47 25.24
C SER A 51 48.62 7.55 24.34
N ARG A 52 47.73 6.72 24.91
CA ARG A 52 46.72 6.01 24.18
C ARG A 52 45.89 7.08 23.47
N SER A 53 46.25 7.39 22.24
CA SER A 53 45.39 8.08 21.33
C SER A 53 44.07 7.29 21.26
N GLN A 54 43.06 7.75 21.96
CA GLN A 54 41.71 7.24 21.79
C GLN A 54 41.40 7.51 20.34
N ALA A 55 41.40 6.46 19.53
CA ALA A 55 40.89 6.55 18.17
C ALA A 55 39.53 7.32 18.22
N PRO A 56 39.31 8.31 17.37
CA PRO A 56 38.07 9.06 17.37
C PRO A 56 36.93 8.03 17.33
N ARG A 57 36.11 7.99 18.38
CA ARG A 57 34.91 7.18 18.36
C ARG A 57 34.09 7.73 17.20
N LEU A 58 34.04 7.00 16.11
CA LEU A 58 33.12 7.31 15.01
C LEU A 58 31.76 7.55 15.66
N PRO A 59 31.11 8.68 15.34
CA PRO A 59 29.77 8.93 15.85
C PRO A 59 28.91 7.68 15.54
N PRO A 60 28.06 7.23 16.48
CA PRO A 60 27.25 6.06 16.26
C PRO A 60 26.51 6.26 14.94
N VAL A 61 26.64 5.31 14.01
CA VAL A 61 25.93 5.32 12.73
C VAL A 61 24.46 5.47 13.08
N ARG A 62 23.90 6.64 12.79
CA ARG A 62 22.52 6.97 13.13
C ARG A 62 21.63 5.97 12.40
N ARG A 63 20.98 5.11 13.15
CA ARG A 63 20.07 4.10 12.60
C ARG A 63 19.09 4.80 11.68
N ARG A 64 18.98 4.35 10.43
CA ARG A 64 18.01 4.92 9.49
C ARG A 64 16.62 4.55 10.00
N ARG A 65 15.76 5.55 10.19
CA ARG A 65 14.35 5.32 10.42
C ARG A 65 13.78 4.59 9.20
N GLY A 66 12.75 3.82 9.40
CA GLY A 66 12.04 3.15 8.31
C GLY A 66 10.72 2.62 8.80
N THR A 67 9.76 2.61 7.92
CA THR A 67 8.46 1.98 8.13
C THR A 67 8.57 0.49 7.85
N PHE A 68 7.84 -0.30 8.62
CA PHE A 68 7.75 -1.75 8.45
C PHE A 68 6.33 -2.21 8.11
N VAL A 69 5.32 -1.42 8.41
CA VAL A 69 3.92 -1.70 8.07
C VAL A 69 3.71 -1.80 6.57
N GLY A 70 2.69 -2.54 6.18
CA GLY A 70 2.34 -2.76 4.78
C GLY A 70 0.95 -2.24 4.41
N TYR A 71 0.02 -2.20 5.37
CA TYR A 71 -1.36 -1.79 5.14
C TYR A 71 -1.71 -0.44 5.75
N ILE A 72 -0.97 -0.01 6.76
CA ILE A 72 -1.04 1.34 7.34
C ILE A 72 -0.16 2.27 6.50
N ASP A 73 -0.58 3.51 6.32
CA ASP A 73 0.19 4.51 5.61
C ASP A 73 1.42 4.94 6.42
N ASP A 74 2.51 5.14 5.71
CA ASP A 74 3.78 5.57 6.27
C ASP A 74 3.73 7.04 6.70
N ALA A 75 4.09 7.31 7.96
CA ALA A 75 4.16 8.67 8.50
C ALA A 75 5.44 9.42 8.13
N LEU A 76 6.49 8.73 7.69
CA LEU A 76 7.78 9.38 7.40
C LEU A 76 7.73 10.07 6.02
N PRO A 77 7.98 11.39 5.93
CA PRO A 77 8.25 12.02 4.64
C PRO A 77 9.59 11.52 4.09
N GLU A 78 9.57 10.82 2.97
CA GLU A 78 10.76 10.21 2.35
C GLU A 78 10.71 10.36 0.82
N SER A 79 11.88 10.24 0.17
CA SER A 79 11.93 10.04 -1.29
C SER A 79 11.98 8.55 -1.57
N ASN A 80 10.95 8.01 -2.21
CA ASN A 80 10.88 6.59 -2.54
C ASN A 80 10.03 6.33 -3.79
N LEU A 81 10.30 5.20 -4.42
CA LEU A 81 9.42 4.55 -5.39
C LEU A 81 8.92 3.27 -4.79
N ARG A 82 7.64 2.99 -4.97
CA ARG A 82 6.97 1.81 -4.42
C ARG A 82 6.13 1.14 -5.49
N ILE A 83 6.27 -0.17 -5.59
CA ILE A 83 5.40 -1.05 -6.39
C ILE A 83 4.68 -1.94 -5.40
N ARG A 84 3.35 -1.90 -5.39
CA ARG A 84 2.52 -2.70 -4.49
C ARG A 84 1.50 -3.49 -5.29
N PHE A 85 1.39 -4.76 -5.00
CA PHE A 85 0.39 -5.67 -5.57
C PHE A 85 -0.51 -6.22 -4.48
N ASP A 86 -1.81 -6.06 -4.65
CA ASP A 86 -2.85 -6.59 -3.80
C ASP A 86 -3.71 -7.59 -4.59
N ALA A 87 -4.06 -8.71 -3.97
CA ALA A 87 -5.05 -9.64 -4.49
C ALA A 87 -6.03 -10.03 -3.40
N ALA A 88 -7.31 -9.86 -3.64
CA ALA A 88 -8.38 -10.08 -2.67
C ALA A 88 -9.50 -10.96 -3.23
N VAL A 89 -10.12 -11.71 -2.32
CA VAL A 89 -11.22 -12.64 -2.62
C VAL A 89 -12.37 -12.43 -1.61
N GLY A 90 -13.56 -12.88 -1.99
CA GLY A 90 -14.74 -12.76 -1.14
C GLY A 90 -15.23 -11.33 -0.98
N ASN A 91 -15.22 -10.54 -2.07
CA ASN A 91 -15.94 -9.28 -2.13
C ASN A 91 -17.39 -9.56 -2.54
N THR A 92 -18.24 -9.72 -1.54
CA THR A 92 -19.66 -10.08 -1.71
C THR A 92 -20.60 -8.87 -1.72
N LEU A 93 -20.06 -7.67 -1.62
CA LEU A 93 -20.80 -6.40 -1.71
C LEU A 93 -20.11 -5.46 -2.72
N PRO A 94 -20.03 -5.86 -4.00
CA PRO A 94 -19.21 -5.19 -4.99
C PRO A 94 -19.72 -3.81 -5.45
N ASP A 95 -20.94 -3.48 -5.13
CA ASP A 95 -21.58 -2.19 -5.44
C ASP A 95 -21.42 -1.14 -4.33
N ARG A 96 -20.69 -1.47 -3.28
CA ARG A 96 -20.36 -0.45 -2.26
C ARG A 96 -19.62 0.71 -2.90
N ALA A 97 -20.06 1.90 -2.61
CA ALA A 97 -19.50 3.12 -3.14
C ALA A 97 -18.27 3.59 -2.32
N GLU A 98 -17.45 2.69 -1.88
CA GLU A 98 -16.17 3.01 -1.26
C GLU A 98 -15.10 3.13 -2.33
N PHE A 99 -14.09 3.91 -2.05
CA PHE A 99 -13.00 4.21 -2.96
C PHE A 99 -12.11 3.02 -3.36
N PHE A 100 -12.35 1.85 -2.79
CA PHE A 100 -11.57 0.65 -3.11
C PHE A 100 -12.19 -0.25 -4.17
N TYR A 101 -13.46 -0.05 -4.54
CA TYR A 101 -14.22 -1.09 -5.21
C TYR A 101 -14.73 -0.74 -6.57
N ALA A 102 -14.83 -1.81 -7.35
CA ALA A 102 -15.71 -1.88 -8.47
C ALA A 102 -17.16 -1.79 -8.00
N LYS A 103 -17.94 -0.96 -8.65
CA LYS A 103 -19.37 -0.97 -8.53
C LYS A 103 -19.94 -2.04 -9.47
N CYS A 104 -21.01 -2.68 -9.08
CA CYS A 104 -21.57 -3.80 -9.84
C CYS A 104 -22.56 -3.37 -10.93
N ALA A 105 -22.88 -2.10 -11.10
CA ALA A 105 -23.98 -1.63 -11.95
C ALA A 105 -25.33 -2.31 -11.64
N CYS A 106 -25.59 -2.57 -10.37
CA CYS A 106 -26.80 -3.30 -9.94
C CYS A 106 -28.08 -2.67 -10.46
N TYR A 107 -28.15 -1.35 -10.59
CA TYR A 107 -29.31 -0.67 -11.17
C TYR A 107 -29.46 -0.83 -12.70
N ARG A 108 -28.39 -1.15 -13.42
CA ARG A 108 -28.51 -1.61 -14.82
C ARG A 108 -29.13 -3.00 -14.91
N GLY A 109 -28.80 -3.89 -13.96
CA GLY A 109 -29.40 -5.21 -13.87
C GLY A 109 -30.90 -5.18 -13.57
N LEU A 110 -31.41 -4.16 -12.92
CA LEU A 110 -32.83 -3.99 -12.61
C LEU A 110 -33.73 -3.76 -13.84
N ALA A 111 -33.17 -3.46 -15.02
CA ALA A 111 -33.93 -3.32 -16.25
C ALA A 111 -34.90 -4.49 -16.51
N VAL A 112 -34.53 -5.70 -16.10
CA VAL A 112 -35.33 -6.91 -16.27
C VAL A 112 -36.32 -7.10 -15.11
N ALA A 113 -35.85 -6.92 -13.85
CA ALA A 113 -36.63 -7.23 -12.64
C ALA A 113 -37.51 -6.04 -12.18
N ALA A 114 -37.04 -4.81 -12.34
CA ALA A 114 -37.73 -3.59 -11.92
C ALA A 114 -37.40 -2.41 -12.86
N PRO A 115 -38.04 -2.34 -14.05
CA PRO A 115 -37.72 -1.33 -15.07
C PRO A 115 -37.81 0.13 -14.58
N ALA A 116 -38.63 0.41 -13.57
CA ALA A 116 -38.80 1.75 -13.01
C ALA A 116 -37.55 2.22 -12.21
N LEU A 117 -36.66 1.31 -11.83
CA LEU A 117 -35.44 1.58 -11.09
C LEU A 117 -34.20 1.46 -11.98
N PHE A 118 -34.41 1.20 -13.27
CA PHE A 118 -33.28 1.09 -14.21
C PHE A 118 -32.61 2.43 -14.42
N ASP A 119 -31.30 2.46 -14.20
CA ASP A 119 -30.43 3.59 -14.51
C ASP A 119 -29.33 3.12 -15.47
N PRO A 120 -29.41 3.55 -16.76
CA PRO A 120 -28.43 3.17 -17.78
C PRO A 120 -27.01 3.75 -17.47
N ASP A 121 -26.96 4.84 -16.73
CA ASP A 121 -25.73 5.56 -16.41
C ASP A 121 -25.12 5.14 -15.05
N ALA A 122 -25.75 4.20 -14.33
CA ALA A 122 -25.23 3.69 -13.08
C ALA A 122 -23.80 3.15 -13.26
N PRO A 123 -22.87 3.54 -12.39
CA PRO A 123 -21.49 3.10 -12.52
C PRO A 123 -21.35 1.60 -12.24
N GLY A 124 -20.34 1.01 -12.89
CA GLY A 124 -20.01 -0.41 -12.80
C GLY A 124 -20.35 -1.18 -14.06
N PRO A 125 -19.75 -2.37 -14.27
CA PRO A 125 -20.04 -3.23 -15.39
C PRO A 125 -21.44 -3.85 -15.23
N GLY A 126 -22.11 -4.07 -16.31
CA GLY A 126 -23.46 -4.63 -16.27
C GLY A 126 -23.91 -5.10 -17.63
N PRO A 127 -25.21 -5.54 -17.80
CA PRO A 127 -26.33 -5.34 -16.86
C PRO A 127 -26.46 -6.35 -15.73
N GLY A 128 -25.76 -7.50 -15.74
CA GLY A 128 -25.84 -8.46 -14.64
C GLY A 128 -25.21 -7.94 -13.35
N ALA A 129 -25.84 -8.21 -12.22
CA ALA A 129 -25.29 -7.85 -10.90
C ALA A 129 -24.41 -8.98 -10.37
N ALA A 130 -23.11 -8.71 -10.18
CA ALA A 130 -22.22 -9.66 -9.52
C ALA A 130 -22.44 -9.66 -8.01
N ASP A 131 -22.49 -10.84 -7.40
CA ASP A 131 -22.62 -11.04 -5.96
C ASP A 131 -21.32 -11.55 -5.31
N ASP A 132 -20.30 -11.87 -6.08
CA ASP A 132 -18.93 -12.11 -5.61
C ASP A 132 -17.92 -11.67 -6.68
N LEU A 133 -16.93 -10.89 -6.25
CA LEU A 133 -15.83 -10.44 -7.08
C LEU A 133 -14.48 -10.81 -6.44
N LYS A 134 -13.54 -11.26 -7.27
CA LYS A 134 -12.12 -11.19 -6.96
C LYS A 134 -11.52 -9.95 -7.61
N PHE A 135 -10.63 -9.29 -6.91
CA PHE A 135 -9.89 -8.20 -7.52
C PHE A 135 -8.39 -8.30 -7.28
N GLN A 136 -7.64 -7.77 -8.22
CA GLN A 136 -6.22 -7.57 -8.12
C GLN A 136 -5.92 -6.11 -8.42
N GLN A 137 -4.93 -5.54 -7.75
CA GLN A 137 -4.50 -4.15 -7.97
C GLN A 137 -2.98 -4.07 -7.92
N LEU A 138 -2.41 -3.41 -8.92
CA LEU A 138 -1.00 -3.02 -8.93
C LEU A 138 -0.94 -1.51 -8.78
N TYR A 139 -0.23 -1.03 -7.77
CA TYR A 139 0.00 0.38 -7.54
C TYR A 139 1.43 0.75 -7.87
N LEU A 140 1.60 1.75 -8.71
CA LEU A 140 2.86 2.43 -8.92
C LEU A 140 2.81 3.73 -8.13
N GLU A 141 3.67 3.86 -7.13
CA GLU A 141 3.67 4.99 -6.20
C GLU A 141 5.03 5.67 -6.19
N GLY A 142 5.03 6.99 -6.16
CA GLY A 142 6.21 7.82 -5.96
C GLY A 142 5.97 8.82 -4.85
N GLU A 143 6.93 8.97 -3.97
CA GLU A 143 6.96 10.02 -2.96
C GLU A 143 8.29 10.76 -3.08
N TYR A 144 8.24 12.10 -3.08
CA TYR A 144 9.41 12.96 -3.14
C TYR A 144 9.45 13.93 -1.97
N GLN A 145 10.50 13.84 -1.17
CA GLN A 145 10.72 14.71 -0.03
C GLN A 145 11.26 16.06 -0.50
N ILE A 146 10.44 17.10 -0.37
CA ILE A 146 10.81 18.49 -0.74
C ILE A 146 11.60 19.15 0.39
N ALA A 147 11.25 18.84 1.65
CA ALA A 147 11.89 19.35 2.85
C ALA A 147 11.88 18.26 3.92
N PRO A 148 12.68 18.37 5.00
CA PRO A 148 12.72 17.36 6.06
C PRO A 148 11.37 16.98 6.66
N GLN A 149 10.37 17.88 6.60
CA GLN A 149 9.03 17.65 7.11
C GLN A 149 7.96 17.54 6.01
N LEU A 150 8.32 17.76 4.74
CA LEU A 150 7.34 17.87 3.66
C LEU A 150 7.69 16.93 2.50
N SER A 151 6.73 16.13 2.08
CA SER A 151 6.80 15.36 0.84
C SER A 151 5.52 15.49 0.03
N ILE A 152 5.65 15.28 -1.28
CA ILE A 152 4.53 15.11 -2.22
C ILE A 152 4.51 13.65 -2.68
N LEU A 153 3.34 13.14 -3.00
CA LEU A 153 3.16 11.76 -3.41
C LEU A 153 2.17 11.64 -4.57
N GLY A 154 2.37 10.61 -5.37
CA GLY A 154 1.47 10.24 -6.46
C GLY A 154 1.34 8.73 -6.55
N GLN A 155 0.16 8.26 -6.95
CA GLN A 155 -0.14 6.84 -7.08
C GLN A 155 -0.99 6.60 -8.32
N ILE A 156 -0.61 5.60 -9.10
CA ILE A 156 -1.30 5.14 -10.29
C ILE A 156 -1.72 3.68 -10.05
N PRO A 157 -3.02 3.38 -9.90
CA PRO A 157 -3.51 2.02 -9.73
C PRO A 157 -3.86 1.39 -11.08
N LEU A 158 -3.45 0.15 -11.29
CA LEU A 158 -3.96 -0.75 -12.33
C LEU A 158 -4.80 -1.81 -11.65
N ARG A 159 -6.01 -2.05 -12.16
CA ARG A 159 -7.00 -2.91 -11.51
C ARG A 159 -7.47 -4.01 -12.45
N TRP A 160 -7.67 -5.20 -11.90
CA TRP A 160 -8.29 -6.37 -12.56
C TRP A 160 -9.43 -6.85 -11.68
N LEU A 161 -10.60 -7.02 -12.27
CA LEU A 161 -11.83 -7.48 -11.64
C LEU A 161 -12.27 -8.77 -12.27
N GLN A 162 -12.62 -9.74 -11.46
CA GLN A 162 -13.01 -11.08 -11.89
C GLN A 162 -14.31 -11.47 -11.17
N PRO A 163 -15.49 -11.33 -11.83
CA PRO A 163 -16.72 -11.80 -11.25
C PRO A 163 -16.70 -13.31 -11.08
N GLN A 164 -17.18 -13.79 -9.97
CA GLN A 164 -17.22 -15.22 -9.63
C GLN A 164 -18.64 -15.78 -9.75
N SER A 165 -19.62 -14.98 -9.35
CA SER A 165 -21.03 -15.32 -9.40
C SER A 165 -21.89 -14.08 -9.64
N PHE A 166 -23.15 -14.31 -10.02
CA PHE A 166 -24.11 -13.27 -10.36
C PHE A 166 -25.45 -13.56 -9.75
N VAL A 167 -26.16 -12.51 -9.33
CA VAL A 167 -27.54 -12.61 -8.87
C VAL A 167 -28.43 -13.09 -10.01
N ALA A 168 -29.21 -14.14 -9.77
CA ALA A 168 -30.09 -14.71 -10.78
C ALA A 168 -31.17 -13.70 -11.24
N GLY A 169 -31.43 -13.64 -12.55
CA GLY A 169 -32.45 -12.77 -13.12
C GLY A 169 -32.07 -11.30 -13.31
N THR A 170 -30.84 -10.90 -13.03
CA THR A 170 -30.41 -9.50 -13.20
C THR A 170 -29.95 -9.15 -14.61
N GLY A 171 -29.88 -10.09 -15.50
CA GLY A 171 -29.50 -9.88 -16.90
C GLY A 171 -28.27 -10.66 -17.34
N PRO A 172 -27.71 -10.37 -18.53
CA PRO A 172 -26.49 -11.02 -19.00
C PRO A 172 -25.30 -10.73 -18.12
N THR A 173 -24.48 -11.75 -17.87
CA THR A 173 -23.23 -11.63 -17.11
C THR A 173 -22.20 -10.79 -17.88
N PHE A 174 -21.30 -10.13 -17.16
CA PHE A 174 -20.16 -9.43 -17.74
C PHE A 174 -18.85 -10.23 -17.55
N SER A 175 -17.91 -10.02 -18.46
CA SER A 175 -16.58 -10.64 -18.40
C SER A 175 -15.64 -9.89 -17.44
N ASN A 176 -14.44 -10.46 -17.24
CA ASN A 176 -13.36 -9.81 -16.50
C ASN A 176 -13.09 -8.39 -17.04
N GLN A 177 -12.91 -7.45 -16.14
CA GLN A 177 -12.57 -6.06 -16.44
C GLN A 177 -11.14 -5.76 -16.03
N SER A 178 -10.45 -4.89 -16.76
CA SER A 178 -9.13 -4.42 -16.38
C SER A 178 -8.81 -3.04 -16.94
N GLY A 179 -7.95 -2.31 -16.26
CA GLY A 179 -7.50 -1.00 -16.71
C GLY A 179 -6.97 -0.12 -15.59
N LEU A 180 -6.89 1.18 -15.89
CA LEU A 180 -6.52 2.21 -14.96
C LEU A 180 -7.62 2.43 -13.92
N GLY A 181 -7.24 2.56 -12.65
CA GLY A 181 -8.12 3.03 -11.57
C GLY A 181 -7.98 4.55 -11.34
N ASP A 182 -8.53 5.03 -10.24
CA ASP A 182 -8.47 6.45 -9.90
C ASP A 182 -7.08 6.86 -9.44
N ILE A 183 -6.44 7.76 -10.18
CA ILE A 183 -5.13 8.33 -9.86
C ILE A 183 -5.24 9.15 -8.60
N ARG A 184 -4.20 9.10 -7.77
CA ARG A 184 -4.14 9.82 -6.50
C ARG A 184 -2.90 10.68 -6.45
N VAL A 185 -3.06 11.89 -5.89
CA VAL A 185 -1.93 12.77 -5.56
C VAL A 185 -2.12 13.34 -4.16
N GLY A 186 -1.03 13.66 -3.50
CA GLY A 186 -1.14 14.18 -2.14
C GLY A 186 0.16 14.77 -1.62
N ALA A 187 0.10 15.17 -0.35
CA ALA A 187 1.24 15.68 0.38
C ALA A 187 1.21 15.18 1.84
N LYS A 188 2.39 15.09 2.44
CA LYS A 188 2.60 14.79 3.85
C LYS A 188 3.34 15.94 4.51
N LEU A 189 2.85 16.41 5.66
CA LEU A 189 3.53 17.41 6.49
C LEU A 189 3.74 16.85 7.89
N ALA A 190 4.97 16.53 8.24
CA ALA A 190 5.35 16.09 9.58
C ALA A 190 5.46 17.30 10.50
N PHE A 191 4.50 17.50 11.40
CA PHE A 191 4.51 18.57 12.39
C PHE A 191 5.27 18.17 13.68
N VAL A 192 5.47 16.87 13.91
CA VAL A 192 6.45 16.32 14.85
C VAL A 192 7.43 15.47 14.06
N ASN A 193 8.72 15.73 14.18
CA ASN A 193 9.75 14.98 13.46
C ASN A 193 11.02 14.86 14.33
N THR A 194 10.98 13.97 15.31
CA THR A 194 12.08 13.68 16.24
C THR A 194 12.81 12.39 15.83
N ALA A 195 13.82 11.98 16.60
CA ALA A 195 14.54 10.74 16.34
C ALA A 195 13.68 9.49 16.54
N VAL A 196 12.68 9.54 17.42
CA VAL A 196 11.86 8.39 17.86
C VAL A 196 10.38 8.55 17.58
N THR A 197 9.93 9.74 17.16
CA THR A 197 8.51 10.01 16.88
C THR A 197 8.38 10.90 15.66
N THR A 198 7.51 10.51 14.74
CA THR A 198 7.05 11.35 13.63
C THR A 198 5.52 11.34 13.63
N ALA A 199 4.92 12.54 13.68
CA ALA A 199 3.48 12.73 13.50
C ALA A 199 3.25 13.61 12.28
N THR A 200 2.42 13.14 11.36
CA THR A 200 2.27 13.68 10.02
C THR A 200 0.80 13.85 9.67
N VAL A 201 0.44 15.01 9.13
CA VAL A 201 -0.82 15.18 8.40
C VAL A 201 -0.57 14.79 6.94
N LYS A 202 -1.40 13.89 6.42
CA LYS A 202 -1.50 13.56 4.99
C LYS A 202 -2.77 14.16 4.43
N LEU A 203 -2.68 14.76 3.25
CA LEU A 203 -3.84 15.16 2.44
C LEU A 203 -3.68 14.52 1.06
N GLN A 204 -4.66 13.73 0.65
CA GLN A 204 -4.65 13.01 -0.63
C GLN A 204 -5.93 13.31 -1.40
N PHE A 205 -5.81 13.48 -2.71
CA PHE A 205 -6.90 13.70 -3.66
C PHE A 205 -6.99 12.52 -4.61
N TYR A 206 -8.20 12.07 -4.89
CA TYR A 206 -8.54 11.02 -5.83
C TYR A 206 -9.21 11.66 -7.04
N PHE A 207 -8.71 11.36 -8.22
CA PHE A 207 -9.27 11.85 -9.48
C PHE A 207 -10.06 10.73 -10.14
N PRO A 208 -11.26 11.00 -10.70
CA PRO A 208 -12.08 10.01 -11.38
C PRO A 208 -11.48 9.67 -12.76
N SER A 209 -10.31 9.08 -12.78
CA SER A 209 -9.55 8.72 -13.99
C SER A 209 -9.78 7.27 -14.43
N GLY A 210 -10.33 6.45 -13.55
CA GLY A 210 -10.71 5.07 -13.85
C GLY A 210 -12.01 4.99 -14.62
N ASP A 211 -12.16 3.98 -15.47
CA ASP A 211 -13.40 3.72 -16.20
C ASP A 211 -14.47 3.18 -15.24
N ALA A 212 -15.35 4.06 -14.76
CA ALA A 212 -16.42 3.73 -13.85
C ALA A 212 -17.42 2.74 -14.45
N SER A 213 -17.66 2.81 -15.77
CA SER A 213 -18.57 1.88 -16.46
C SER A 213 -18.06 0.42 -16.41
N LYS A 214 -16.75 0.23 -16.22
CA LYS A 214 -16.12 -1.07 -16.00
C LYS A 214 -15.86 -1.39 -14.53
N GLY A 215 -16.27 -0.50 -13.60
CA GLY A 215 -16.00 -0.65 -12.19
C GLY A 215 -14.56 -0.40 -11.79
N LEU A 216 -13.75 0.25 -12.62
CA LEU A 216 -12.34 0.49 -12.37
C LEU A 216 -12.09 1.79 -11.59
N GLY A 217 -13.05 2.72 -11.62
CA GLY A 217 -13.04 3.99 -10.88
C GLY A 217 -14.33 4.23 -10.12
N THR A 218 -14.37 5.31 -9.33
CA THR A 218 -15.50 5.66 -8.47
C THR A 218 -16.47 6.65 -9.12
N ASP A 219 -16.11 7.22 -10.27
CA ASP A 219 -16.88 8.24 -11.02
C ASP A 219 -17.07 9.56 -10.27
N HIS A 220 -16.30 9.79 -9.23
CA HIS A 220 -16.31 11.07 -8.50
C HIS A 220 -14.93 11.35 -7.90
N ALA A 221 -14.64 12.62 -7.70
CA ALA A 221 -13.45 13.03 -6.96
C ALA A 221 -13.64 12.78 -5.47
N SER A 222 -12.51 12.57 -4.76
CA SER A 222 -12.53 12.44 -3.32
C SER A 222 -11.31 13.10 -2.70
N VAL A 223 -11.43 13.48 -1.43
CA VAL A 223 -10.34 14.00 -0.61
C VAL A 223 -10.19 13.16 0.65
N GLU A 224 -8.95 12.90 1.04
CA GLU A 224 -8.61 12.04 2.18
C GLU A 224 -7.59 12.73 3.08
N PRO A 225 -8.05 13.51 4.08
CA PRO A 225 -7.20 13.94 5.18
C PRO A 225 -6.93 12.79 6.15
N ALA A 226 -5.68 12.67 6.60
CA ALA A 226 -5.29 11.67 7.60
C ALA A 226 -4.22 12.21 8.56
N LEU A 227 -4.22 11.63 9.75
CA LEU A 227 -3.18 11.76 10.76
C LEU A 227 -2.43 10.44 10.83
N LEU A 228 -1.11 10.49 10.64
CA LEU A 228 -0.22 9.33 10.65
C LEU A 228 0.78 9.47 11.79
N LEU A 229 1.08 8.37 12.46
CA LEU A 229 2.06 8.33 13.53
C LEU A 229 3.05 7.18 13.28
N TRP A 230 4.32 7.49 13.40
CA TRP A 230 5.42 6.54 13.54
C TRP A 230 6.12 6.77 14.87
N ASN A 231 6.34 5.70 15.65
CA ASN A 231 6.98 5.80 16.96
C ASN A 231 7.93 4.60 17.17
N GLU A 232 9.20 4.86 17.46
CA GLU A 232 10.16 3.85 17.93
C GLU A 232 10.01 3.71 19.45
N LEU A 233 9.21 2.72 19.89
CA LEU A 233 9.01 2.44 21.31
C LEU A 233 10.28 1.91 21.96
N THR A 234 11.03 1.07 21.23
CA THR A 234 12.33 0.55 21.60
C THR A 234 13.18 0.38 20.33
N PRO A 235 14.50 0.15 20.43
CA PRO A 235 15.33 -0.13 19.26
C PRO A 235 14.88 -1.33 18.40
N LYS A 236 13.97 -2.17 18.94
CA LYS A 236 13.46 -3.35 18.25
C LYS A 236 11.95 -3.30 17.96
N VAL A 237 11.23 -2.33 18.50
CA VAL A 237 9.76 -2.25 18.39
C VAL A 237 9.37 -0.88 17.88
N ASN A 238 8.76 -0.83 16.72
CA ASN A 238 8.08 0.36 16.20
C ASN A 238 6.57 0.17 16.30
N LEU A 239 5.88 1.26 16.55
CA LEU A 239 4.42 1.35 16.47
C LEU A 239 4.06 2.38 15.42
N GLU A 240 3.29 1.97 14.44
CA GLU A 240 2.73 2.86 13.42
C GLU A 240 1.22 2.88 13.54
N SER A 241 0.62 4.03 13.30
CA SER A 241 -0.84 4.17 13.35
C SER A 241 -1.34 5.25 12.40
N GLN A 242 -2.63 5.14 12.04
CA GLN A 242 -3.31 6.10 11.19
C GLN A 242 -4.74 6.32 11.65
N LEU A 243 -5.23 7.54 11.41
CA LEU A 243 -6.63 7.93 11.48
C LEU A 243 -6.92 8.81 10.28
N GLY A 244 -7.98 8.57 9.55
CA GLY A 244 -8.32 9.39 8.41
C GLY A 244 -9.79 9.31 8.05
N VAL A 245 -10.21 10.20 7.16
CA VAL A 245 -11.56 10.22 6.63
C VAL A 245 -11.47 10.33 5.12
N TRP A 246 -12.14 9.45 4.43
CA TRP A 246 -12.38 9.58 3.00
C TRP A 246 -13.68 10.34 2.76
N LEU A 247 -13.62 11.38 1.95
CA LEU A 247 -14.71 12.32 1.71
C LEU A 247 -14.96 12.40 0.19
N PRO A 248 -16.08 11.89 -0.33
CA PRO A 248 -16.46 12.13 -1.71
C PRO A 248 -16.77 13.62 -1.93
N VAL A 249 -16.32 14.17 -3.05
CA VAL A 249 -16.51 15.57 -3.42
C VAL A 249 -17.49 15.64 -4.61
N GLY A 250 -18.55 16.42 -4.46
CA GLY A 250 -19.57 16.54 -5.51
C GLY A 250 -20.56 15.39 -5.58
N GLY A 251 -20.54 14.50 -4.59
CA GLY A 251 -21.39 13.32 -4.54
C GLY A 251 -20.89 12.18 -5.45
N SER A 252 -21.64 11.12 -5.51
CA SER A 252 -21.48 10.00 -6.46
C SER A 252 -22.79 9.80 -7.22
N ALA A 253 -22.88 8.70 -7.98
CA ALA A 253 -24.14 8.33 -8.62
C ALA A 253 -25.30 8.31 -7.60
N PRO A 254 -26.45 8.88 -7.95
CA PRO A 254 -27.62 8.86 -7.08
C PRO A 254 -28.16 7.45 -6.91
N VAL A 255 -28.85 7.21 -5.82
CA VAL A 255 -29.56 5.95 -5.57
C VAL A 255 -31.00 6.12 -6.08
N PRO A 256 -31.47 5.39 -7.10
CA PRO A 256 -32.81 5.57 -7.69
C PRO A 256 -33.97 5.43 -6.70
N THR A 257 -33.76 4.71 -5.60
CA THR A 257 -34.77 4.46 -4.56
C THR A 257 -34.75 5.45 -3.41
N ALA A 258 -33.82 6.40 -3.39
CA ALA A 258 -33.67 7.37 -2.29
C ALA A 258 -33.42 8.78 -2.88
N ALA A 259 -34.38 9.69 -2.73
CA ALA A 259 -34.41 10.99 -3.40
C ALA A 259 -33.12 11.84 -3.19
N ASP A 260 -32.46 11.71 -2.04
CA ASP A 260 -31.23 12.42 -1.72
C ASP A 260 -30.06 11.44 -1.46
N GLY A 261 -30.23 10.17 -1.81
CA GLY A 261 -29.24 9.12 -1.56
C GLY A 261 -28.15 9.09 -2.62
N HIS A 262 -26.90 8.90 -2.17
CA HIS A 262 -25.75 8.65 -3.02
C HIS A 262 -25.09 7.33 -2.62
N PHE A 263 -24.49 6.63 -3.60
CA PHE A 263 -23.72 5.41 -3.28
C PHE A 263 -22.49 5.74 -2.44
N ALA A 264 -21.69 6.71 -2.84
CA ALA A 264 -20.53 7.09 -2.07
C ALA A 264 -20.89 7.91 -0.83
N GLY A 265 -20.47 7.45 0.32
CA GLY A 265 -20.56 8.13 1.59
C GLY A 265 -19.17 8.38 2.18
N ARG A 266 -19.17 9.07 3.32
CA ARG A 266 -17.95 9.31 4.08
C ARG A 266 -17.53 8.04 4.80
N VAL A 267 -16.23 7.76 4.83
CA VAL A 267 -15.68 6.60 5.53
C VAL A 267 -14.55 7.05 6.45
N PHE A 268 -14.73 6.89 7.75
CA PHE A 268 -13.64 7.02 8.71
C PHE A 268 -12.82 5.74 8.71
N TYR A 269 -11.49 5.84 8.66
CA TYR A 269 -10.62 4.69 8.76
C TYR A 269 -9.54 4.87 9.83
N TYR A 270 -9.09 3.76 10.37
CA TYR A 270 -8.07 3.73 11.40
C TYR A 270 -7.19 2.49 11.24
N GLY A 271 -5.99 2.57 11.82
CA GLY A 271 -5.07 1.45 11.83
C GLY A 271 -4.02 1.59 12.91
N ILE A 272 -3.56 0.46 13.42
CA ILE A 272 -2.44 0.34 14.34
C ILE A 272 -1.62 -0.90 13.98
N GLY A 273 -0.29 -0.75 13.95
CA GLY A 273 0.61 -1.81 13.51
C GLY A 273 1.93 -1.80 14.29
N PRO A 274 2.09 -2.64 15.32
CA PRO A 274 3.38 -2.94 15.89
C PRO A 274 4.24 -3.79 14.94
N SER A 275 5.52 -3.43 14.83
CA SER A 275 6.54 -4.19 14.13
C SER A 275 7.71 -4.53 15.04
N PHE A 276 8.29 -5.72 14.84
CA PHE A 276 9.30 -6.27 15.73
C PHE A 276 10.57 -6.61 14.94
N THR A 277 11.65 -5.83 15.08
CA THR A 277 12.92 -6.14 14.44
C THR A 277 13.54 -7.39 15.06
N VAL A 278 13.43 -8.51 14.35
CA VAL A 278 13.97 -9.82 14.80
C VAL A 278 15.38 -10.07 14.31
N TYR A 279 15.79 -9.36 13.24
CA TYR A 279 17.15 -9.40 12.71
C TYR A 279 17.59 -7.99 12.31
N ASP A 280 18.81 -7.60 12.70
CA ASP A 280 19.43 -6.33 12.32
C ASP A 280 20.95 -6.51 12.24
N ALA A 281 21.46 -6.52 11.04
CA ALA A 281 22.89 -6.58 10.72
C ALA A 281 23.36 -5.28 10.04
N GLY A 282 22.86 -4.12 10.50
CA GLY A 282 23.20 -2.79 10.00
C GLY A 282 22.57 -2.47 8.64
N ARG A 283 22.98 -3.15 7.59
CA ARG A 283 22.42 -2.97 6.22
C ARG A 283 21.14 -3.77 5.97
N THR A 284 20.95 -4.86 6.71
CA THR A 284 19.83 -5.78 6.54
C THR A 284 18.99 -5.82 7.80
N ARG A 285 17.68 -5.67 7.65
CA ARG A 285 16.71 -5.80 8.75
C ARG A 285 15.54 -6.67 8.33
N VAL A 286 15.04 -7.45 9.29
CA VAL A 286 13.84 -8.27 9.11
C VAL A 286 12.90 -7.97 10.26
N ALA A 287 11.67 -7.60 9.92
CA ALA A 287 10.64 -7.26 10.90
C ALA A 287 9.29 -7.89 10.54
N PRO A 288 8.81 -8.88 11.30
CA PRO A 288 7.41 -9.23 11.32
C PRO A 288 6.56 -8.07 11.82
N VAL A 289 5.35 -7.98 11.28
CA VAL A 289 4.38 -6.91 11.52
C VAL A 289 3.01 -7.54 11.76
N VAL A 290 2.27 -6.98 12.70
CA VAL A 290 0.84 -7.26 12.90
C VAL A 290 0.10 -5.95 12.78
N GLU A 291 -0.95 -5.89 11.96
CA GLU A 291 -1.72 -4.66 11.72
C GLU A 291 -3.20 -4.93 11.94
N LEU A 292 -3.84 -4.13 12.77
CA LEU A 292 -5.29 -4.04 12.86
C LEU A 292 -5.72 -2.80 12.10
N VAL A 293 -6.53 -2.97 11.07
CA VAL A 293 -7.08 -1.86 10.29
C VAL A 293 -8.60 -1.96 10.24
N GLY A 294 -9.25 -0.81 10.31
CA GLY A 294 -10.70 -0.78 10.30
C GLY A 294 -11.25 0.45 9.60
N TRP A 295 -12.52 0.35 9.26
CA TRP A 295 -13.31 1.36 8.59
C TRP A 295 -14.67 1.46 9.23
N HIS A 296 -15.13 2.68 9.44
CA HIS A 296 -16.47 3.00 9.89
C HIS A 296 -17.17 3.81 8.80
N VAL A 297 -18.18 3.21 8.18
CA VAL A 297 -18.98 3.87 7.15
C VAL A 297 -19.88 4.89 7.81
N MET A 298 -19.71 6.16 7.48
CA MET A 298 -20.45 7.28 8.08
C MET A 298 -21.64 7.74 7.24
N GLY A 299 -21.83 7.15 6.07
CA GLY A 299 -22.91 7.46 5.14
C GLY A 299 -22.70 6.73 3.81
N GLY A 300 -23.63 6.93 2.89
CA GLY A 300 -23.69 6.24 1.62
C GLY A 300 -24.63 5.05 1.65
N ASN A 301 -24.86 4.47 0.48
CA ASN A 301 -25.79 3.37 0.29
C ASN A 301 -25.06 2.16 -0.29
N GLN A 302 -25.57 0.99 -0.01
CA GLN A 302 -25.11 -0.26 -0.61
C GLN A 302 -26.32 -1.05 -1.10
N THR A 303 -26.10 -1.86 -2.14
CA THR A 303 -27.11 -2.74 -2.72
C THR A 303 -26.64 -4.18 -2.54
N PRO A 304 -27.27 -4.97 -1.67
CA PRO A 304 -26.98 -6.39 -1.51
C PRO A 304 -27.55 -7.20 -2.68
N ALA A 305 -27.36 -8.53 -2.62
CA ALA A 305 -27.78 -9.44 -3.67
C ALA A 305 -29.28 -9.43 -3.98
N ASP A 306 -30.13 -9.00 -3.06
CA ASP A 306 -31.57 -8.82 -3.26
C ASP A 306 -31.93 -7.53 -4.00
N LEU A 307 -30.93 -6.72 -4.37
CA LEU A 307 -31.04 -5.46 -5.10
C LEU A 307 -31.82 -4.36 -4.39
N ALA A 308 -32.11 -4.49 -3.11
CA ALA A 308 -32.72 -3.45 -2.29
C ALA A 308 -31.61 -2.57 -1.67
N SER A 309 -31.48 -1.33 -2.16
CA SER A 309 -30.54 -0.38 -1.55
C SER A 309 -30.93 0.01 -0.14
N PHE A 310 -29.94 0.08 0.72
CA PHE A 310 -30.09 0.56 2.09
C PHE A 310 -28.94 1.47 2.51
N ASP A 311 -29.19 2.28 3.54
CA ASP A 311 -28.16 3.12 4.16
C ASP A 311 -27.06 2.26 4.78
N ALA A 312 -25.83 2.47 4.34
CA ALA A 312 -24.66 1.74 4.83
C ALA A 312 -24.04 2.36 6.08
N SER A 313 -24.58 3.51 6.56
CA SER A 313 -24.03 4.19 7.74
C SER A 313 -24.06 3.29 8.97
N GLY A 314 -23.05 3.44 9.84
CA GLY A 314 -22.90 2.59 11.02
C GLY A 314 -22.20 1.24 10.77
N THR A 315 -21.95 0.86 9.50
CA THR A 315 -21.22 -0.37 9.19
C THR A 315 -19.77 -0.25 9.66
N ASN A 316 -19.31 -1.26 10.41
CA ASN A 316 -17.94 -1.38 10.87
C ASN A 316 -17.27 -2.56 10.19
N ILE A 317 -16.08 -2.34 9.65
CA ILE A 317 -15.26 -3.35 8.99
C ILE A 317 -13.91 -3.37 9.70
N VAL A 318 -13.50 -4.52 10.18
CA VAL A 318 -12.21 -4.69 10.88
C VAL A 318 -11.47 -5.87 10.27
N ASN A 319 -10.20 -5.65 9.96
CA ASN A 319 -9.32 -6.68 9.41
C ASN A 319 -8.06 -6.80 10.27
N LEU A 320 -7.65 -8.04 10.49
CA LEU A 320 -6.35 -8.37 11.06
C LEU A 320 -5.40 -8.75 9.93
N LYS A 321 -4.17 -8.23 9.97
CA LYS A 321 -3.18 -8.43 8.93
C LYS A 321 -1.84 -8.81 9.54
N PHE A 322 -1.14 -9.72 8.88
CA PHE A 322 0.18 -10.19 9.26
C PHE A 322 1.12 -10.02 8.07
N GLY A 323 2.32 -9.60 8.33
CA GLY A 323 3.31 -9.46 7.29
C GLY A 323 4.73 -9.53 7.80
N VAL A 324 5.66 -9.56 6.88
CA VAL A 324 7.09 -9.47 7.15
C VAL A 324 7.71 -8.49 6.17
N ARG A 325 8.46 -7.54 6.69
CA ARG A 325 9.30 -6.65 5.87
C ARG A 325 10.76 -7.06 5.98
N PHE A 326 11.36 -7.24 4.83
CA PHE A 326 12.78 -7.47 4.63
C PHE A 326 13.40 -6.24 3.98
N ALA A 327 14.30 -5.56 4.67
CA ALA A 327 14.95 -4.35 4.18
C ALA A 327 16.46 -4.56 4.02
N VAL A 328 17.00 -4.17 2.86
CA VAL A 328 18.43 -4.20 2.56
C VAL A 328 18.83 -2.87 1.95
N ASP A 329 19.74 -2.16 2.60
CA ASP A 329 20.20 -0.84 2.18
C ASP A 329 19.04 0.15 1.94
N ARG A 330 18.78 0.45 0.66
CA ARG A 330 17.74 1.37 0.20
C ARG A 330 16.48 0.64 -0.28
N GLY A 331 16.57 -0.68 -0.44
CA GLY A 331 15.46 -1.51 -0.89
C GLY A 331 14.73 -2.17 0.28
N SER A 332 13.43 -2.36 0.16
CA SER A 332 12.69 -3.24 1.06
C SER A 332 11.60 -3.98 0.34
N PHE A 333 11.37 -5.20 0.78
CA PHE A 333 10.28 -6.06 0.30
C PHE A 333 9.36 -6.38 1.47
N TYR A 334 8.06 -6.29 1.23
CA TYR A 334 7.02 -6.68 2.19
C TYR A 334 6.14 -7.77 1.57
N ALA A 335 5.81 -8.77 2.37
CA ALA A 335 4.80 -9.76 2.05
C ALA A 335 3.83 -9.86 3.22
N GLY A 336 2.54 -9.82 2.96
CA GLY A 336 1.52 -9.84 3.98
C GLY A 336 0.22 -10.51 3.53
N TYR A 337 -0.51 -10.96 4.53
CA TYR A 337 -1.84 -11.54 4.42
C TYR A 337 -2.77 -10.85 5.41
N GLY A 338 -4.00 -10.63 5.00
CA GLY A 338 -5.04 -10.05 5.85
C GLY A 338 -6.35 -10.78 5.73
N ARG A 339 -7.10 -10.79 6.83
CA ARG A 339 -8.42 -11.40 6.91
C ARG A 339 -9.41 -10.47 7.61
N ALA A 340 -10.64 -10.43 7.10
CA ALA A 340 -11.74 -9.76 7.76
C ALA A 340 -12.10 -10.46 9.08
N LEU A 341 -12.34 -9.68 10.12
CA LEU A 341 -12.81 -10.13 11.43
C LEU A 341 -14.32 -9.90 11.62
N THR A 342 -14.91 -9.07 10.78
CA THR A 342 -16.33 -8.72 10.79
C THR A 342 -17.04 -9.33 9.60
N ASP A 343 -18.33 -9.65 9.77
CA ASP A 343 -19.19 -10.21 8.71
C ASP A 343 -19.39 -9.21 7.57
N SER A 344 -19.56 -7.93 7.90
CA SER A 344 -19.48 -6.85 6.90
C SER A 344 -18.04 -6.63 6.53
N ALA A 345 -17.66 -7.04 5.32
CA ALA A 345 -16.29 -6.96 4.85
C ALA A 345 -16.25 -6.53 3.39
N TRP A 346 -15.20 -5.83 3.02
CA TRP A 346 -14.94 -5.49 1.63
C TRP A 346 -14.29 -6.64 0.88
N TYR A 347 -13.63 -7.52 1.57
CA TYR A 347 -13.06 -8.78 1.12
C TYR A 347 -12.88 -9.69 2.32
N THR A 348 -12.97 -10.98 2.12
CA THR A 348 -12.70 -11.94 3.18
C THR A 348 -11.21 -12.06 3.43
N ASP A 349 -10.43 -12.22 2.37
CA ASP A 349 -8.99 -12.43 2.43
C ASP A 349 -8.27 -11.54 1.43
N ILE A 350 -7.09 -11.05 1.80
CA ILE A 350 -6.20 -10.26 0.93
C ILE A 350 -4.75 -10.67 1.14
N VAL A 351 -4.01 -10.75 0.05
CA VAL A 351 -2.54 -10.83 0.08
C VAL A 351 -1.95 -9.56 -0.49
N ARG A 352 -0.81 -9.15 0.06
CA ARG A 352 -0.06 -7.97 -0.39
C ARG A 352 1.40 -8.31 -0.57
N PHE A 353 1.95 -7.86 -1.70
CA PHE A 353 3.39 -7.80 -1.95
C PHE A 353 3.76 -6.35 -2.27
N GLU A 354 4.86 -5.88 -1.69
CA GLU A 354 5.35 -4.53 -1.93
C GLU A 354 6.86 -4.54 -2.06
N TYR A 355 7.36 -3.81 -3.05
CA TYR A 355 8.76 -3.43 -3.14
C TYR A 355 8.87 -1.91 -3.04
N ARG A 356 9.77 -1.44 -2.16
CA ARG A 356 10.07 -0.02 -1.97
C ARG A 356 11.55 0.22 -2.15
N TYR A 357 11.89 1.25 -2.90
CA TYR A 357 13.25 1.74 -3.07
C TYR A 357 13.31 3.20 -2.63
N SER A 358 14.11 3.51 -1.62
CA SER A 358 14.31 4.87 -1.10
C SER A 358 15.62 5.46 -1.67
N PHE A 359 15.65 6.74 -2.03
CA PHE A 359 16.79 7.40 -2.68
C PHE A 359 17.12 8.76 -2.07
#